data_6b20d5eea4a4069df4a781f310f9fa65
#
_entry.id   6b20d5eea4a4069df4a781f310f9fa65
#
_cell.length_a   1.000
_cell.length_b   1.000
_cell.length_c   1.000
_cell.angle_alpha   90.00
_cell.angle_beta   90.00
_cell.angle_gamma   90.00
#
_symmetry.space_group_name_H-M   'P 1'
#
loop_
_entity.id
_entity.type
_entity.pdbx_description
1 polymer ?
#
loop_
_entity_poly.entity_id
_entity_poly.type
_entity_poly.pdbx_seq_one_letter_code
_entity_poly.pdbx_strand_id
1 'polypeptide(L)'
;MRQLFAILFGIALAVTPTAARAQDAPDQKLAPAALPSADRPFGTLREQSAMQHAWLKKRLDTFLPPLMRTHGVDMWIVPMREYNEDPVFSSITAPETFYARRRTIYVFFDKCAAANTAVSAACIERIALGGTSQGGVFTERRSMKPIAAATGARQAELWGDEQWMALKQVIEERKPKVIAINRSKTFAFTDGLSSGELQGMGETLGATWTSKFRDAEELPLNLIASRLPEEEAFFEKMTALVWQMTQTMFSGNVIVPGTTRTSDLVWWWRQRTNDQGLGTWFQPSVSVQRKGMKSDQLGDDPVIQPGDVLHCDVGITVARLNTDTQHNAYVLRPGETDAPAGLKRALANANAMQDFAMEETRPGRTGNEILGAVLTRMKGRNITGTMYSHPIGMHGHGAGPLIGLWDYQDGVPGRGDAKVVPSMWYSVELQATTPVPEWDNQPVQMAQEEDMIIGADGKTRWALKRQDQLFLVGAKQ
;
A
#
# COMPACT_ATOMS: atom_id res chain seq x y z
N MET A 1 -52.26 56.77 44.05
CA MET A 1 -52.20 57.07 45.48
C MET A 1 -51.28 56.05 46.11
N ARG A 2 -50.25 56.57 46.69
CA ARG A 2 -49.21 55.98 47.59
C ARG A 2 -48.74 54.54 47.35
N GLN A 3 -47.56 54.53 46.83
CA GLN A 3 -46.52 53.50 46.75
C GLN A 3 -45.91 53.21 48.10
N LEU A 4 -45.56 51.96 48.37
CA LEU A 4 -44.57 51.61 49.38
C LEU A 4 -43.40 50.84 48.68
N PHE A 5 -42.23 51.44 48.77
CA PHE A 5 -40.96 50.84 48.43
C PHE A 5 -40.49 49.96 49.59
N ALA A 6 -40.14 48.71 49.30
CA ALA A 6 -39.38 47.86 50.22
C ALA A 6 -37.96 47.68 49.66
N ILE A 7 -36.99 48.16 50.40
CA ILE A 7 -35.55 48.02 50.10
C ILE A 7 -35.07 46.70 50.70
N LEU A 8 -34.65 45.77 49.90
CA LEU A 8 -33.93 44.55 50.30
C LEU A 8 -32.43 44.78 50.18
N PHE A 9 -31.75 44.78 51.33
CA PHE A 9 -30.27 44.73 51.38
C PHE A 9 -29.79 43.34 51.02
N GLY A 10 -29.11 43.21 49.86
CA GLY A 10 -28.42 42.01 49.47
C GLY A 10 -26.96 42.04 50.00
N ILE A 11 -26.63 41.12 50.88
CA ILE A 11 -25.26 40.88 51.32
C ILE A 11 -24.56 40.11 50.21
N ALA A 12 -23.62 40.75 49.51
CA ALA A 12 -22.74 40.09 48.55
C ALA A 12 -21.64 39.36 49.33
N LEU A 13 -21.71 38.04 49.41
CA LEU A 13 -20.56 37.23 49.79
C LEU A 13 -19.58 37.19 48.60
N ALA A 14 -18.41 37.83 48.77
CA ALA A 14 -17.30 37.71 47.89
C ALA A 14 -16.67 36.30 48.03
N VAL A 15 -16.97 35.41 47.09
CA VAL A 15 -16.25 34.14 46.96
C VAL A 15 -14.96 34.40 46.18
N THR A 16 -13.86 34.47 46.87
CA THR A 16 -12.51 34.45 46.23
C THR A 16 -12.28 33.07 45.65
N PRO A 17 -11.94 32.94 44.37
CA PRO A 17 -11.53 31.66 43.84
C PRO A 17 -10.15 31.30 44.39
N THR A 18 -10.08 30.37 45.33
CA THR A 18 -8.85 29.67 45.66
C THR A 18 -8.43 28.87 44.40
N ALA A 19 -7.43 29.37 43.73
CA ALA A 19 -6.73 28.59 42.72
C ALA A 19 -6.13 27.36 43.41
N ALA A 20 -6.81 26.23 43.31
CA ALA A 20 -6.20 24.95 43.63
C ALA A 20 -5.01 24.75 42.68
N ARG A 21 -3.79 24.88 43.22
CA ARG A 21 -2.60 24.37 42.56
C ARG A 21 -2.88 22.90 42.28
N ALA A 22 -2.88 22.52 41.00
CA ALA A 22 -2.78 21.14 40.62
C ALA A 22 -1.49 20.62 41.29
N GLN A 23 -1.65 19.80 42.32
CA GLN A 23 -0.54 19.01 42.83
C GLN A 23 -0.10 18.12 41.69
N ASP A 24 1.18 18.22 41.32
CA ASP A 24 1.82 17.29 40.42
C ASP A 24 1.51 15.88 40.94
N ALA A 25 0.65 15.17 40.22
CA ALA A 25 0.47 13.76 40.46
C ALA A 25 1.84 13.10 40.26
N PRO A 26 2.29 12.26 41.20
CA PRO A 26 3.56 11.58 41.04
C PRO A 26 3.53 10.85 39.70
N ASP A 27 4.61 10.96 38.92
CA ASP A 27 4.84 10.21 37.70
C ASP A 27 4.42 8.77 37.92
N GLN A 28 3.18 8.45 37.61
CA GLN A 28 2.74 7.07 37.46
C GLN A 28 3.54 6.54 36.29
N LYS A 29 4.66 5.87 36.56
CA LYS A 29 5.27 4.98 35.58
C LYS A 29 4.15 4.07 35.12
N LEU A 30 3.61 4.37 33.95
CA LEU A 30 2.68 3.49 33.29
C LEU A 30 3.29 2.09 33.33
N ALA A 31 2.61 1.16 33.94
CA ALA A 31 3.03 -0.23 33.89
C ALA A 31 3.36 -0.56 32.44
N PRO A 32 4.46 -1.30 32.16
CA PRO A 32 4.76 -1.68 30.78
C PRO A 32 3.50 -2.29 30.20
N ALA A 33 3.09 -1.75 29.05
CA ALA A 33 1.91 -2.22 28.34
C ALA A 33 1.95 -3.74 28.29
N ALA A 34 0.84 -4.38 28.62
CA ALA A 34 0.76 -5.84 28.57
C ALA A 34 1.36 -6.33 27.24
N LEU A 35 2.25 -7.31 27.32
CA LEU A 35 2.86 -7.90 26.14
C LEU A 35 1.77 -8.37 25.17
N PRO A 36 2.01 -8.32 23.86
CA PRO A 36 1.04 -8.76 22.88
C PRO A 36 0.57 -10.16 23.22
N SER A 37 -0.73 -10.34 23.18
CA SER A 37 -1.33 -11.67 23.23
C SER A 37 -0.91 -12.47 21.99
N ALA A 38 -1.17 -13.78 21.98
CA ALA A 38 -1.01 -14.64 20.80
C ALA A 38 -1.79 -14.11 19.57
N ASP A 39 -2.71 -13.16 19.77
CA ASP A 39 -3.52 -12.49 18.75
C ASP A 39 -2.79 -11.31 18.05
N ARG A 40 -1.52 -11.08 18.34
CA ARG A 40 -0.71 -10.01 17.71
C ARG A 40 0.48 -10.63 16.95
N PRO A 41 0.23 -11.24 15.78
CA PRO A 41 1.25 -12.05 15.09
C PRO A 41 2.47 -11.24 14.61
N PHE A 42 2.33 -9.91 14.48
CA PHE A 42 3.41 -9.01 14.03
C PHE A 42 3.99 -8.14 15.15
N GLY A 43 3.79 -8.52 16.40
CA GLY A 43 4.33 -7.80 17.56
C GLY A 43 3.57 -6.52 17.91
N THR A 44 4.16 -5.74 18.82
CA THR A 44 3.62 -4.46 19.28
C THR A 44 3.81 -3.37 18.23
N LEU A 45 3.00 -2.29 18.30
CA LEU A 45 3.19 -1.10 17.44
C LEU A 45 4.57 -0.48 17.61
N ARG A 46 5.18 -0.55 18.79
CA ARG A 46 6.54 -0.05 19.05
C ARG A 46 7.59 -0.86 18.29
N GLU A 47 7.46 -2.19 18.29
CA GLU A 47 8.36 -3.08 17.53
C GLU A 47 8.19 -2.87 16.02
N GLN A 48 6.95 -2.77 15.54
CA GLN A 48 6.67 -2.44 14.15
C GLN A 48 7.22 -1.07 13.76
N SER A 49 7.11 -0.06 14.61
CA SER A 49 7.67 1.26 14.40
C SER A 49 9.20 1.21 14.28
N ALA A 50 9.88 0.55 15.20
CA ALA A 50 11.33 0.42 15.17
C ALA A 50 11.82 -0.28 13.88
N MET A 51 11.11 -1.32 13.45
CA MET A 51 11.37 -2.04 12.20
C MET A 51 11.19 -1.11 10.97
N GLN A 52 10.07 -0.38 10.90
CA GLN A 52 9.79 0.53 9.79
C GLN A 52 10.79 1.70 9.71
N HIS A 53 11.30 2.20 10.84
CA HIS A 53 12.39 3.18 10.85
C HIS A 53 13.67 2.62 10.22
N ALA A 54 14.04 1.39 10.57
CA ALA A 54 15.19 0.73 9.98
C ALA A 54 15.02 0.54 8.46
N TRP A 55 13.83 0.11 8.02
CA TRP A 55 13.50 -0.01 6.60
C TRP A 55 13.54 1.34 5.87
N LEU A 56 12.91 2.38 6.41
CA LEU A 56 12.92 3.72 5.82
C LEU A 56 14.34 4.19 5.54
N LYS A 57 15.19 4.13 6.57
CA LYS A 57 16.59 4.52 6.43
C LYS A 57 17.31 3.70 5.36
N LYS A 58 17.20 2.37 5.44
CA LYS A 58 17.88 1.45 4.51
C LYS A 58 17.38 1.61 3.08
N ARG A 59 16.06 1.77 2.86
CA ARG A 59 15.48 2.01 1.53
C ARG A 59 16.04 3.28 0.90
N LEU A 60 16.04 4.40 1.64
CA LEU A 60 16.58 5.67 1.16
C LEU A 60 18.10 5.63 0.97
N ASP A 61 18.82 4.82 1.74
CA ASP A 61 20.26 4.63 1.58
C ASP A 61 20.61 3.75 0.38
N THR A 62 19.78 2.74 0.09
CA THR A 62 20.05 1.72 -0.93
C THR A 62 19.49 2.08 -2.30
N PHE A 63 18.21 2.49 -2.36
CA PHE A 63 17.52 2.66 -3.64
C PHE A 63 17.57 4.08 -4.19
N LEU A 64 17.45 5.09 -3.34
CA LEU A 64 17.36 6.47 -3.82
C LEU A 64 18.61 6.95 -4.57
N PRO A 65 19.86 6.71 -4.10
CA PRO A 65 21.05 7.21 -4.79
C PRO A 65 21.17 6.70 -6.23
N PRO A 66 21.11 5.38 -6.50
CA PRO A 66 21.18 4.88 -7.87
C PRO A 66 19.99 5.34 -8.73
N LEU A 67 18.77 5.45 -8.18
CA LEU A 67 17.61 5.95 -8.91
C LEU A 67 17.81 7.39 -9.37
N MET A 68 18.24 8.30 -8.50
CA MET A 68 18.54 9.69 -8.89
C MET A 68 19.56 9.75 -10.03
N ARG A 69 20.60 8.93 -9.98
CA ARG A 69 21.63 8.88 -11.03
C ARG A 69 21.10 8.28 -12.34
N THR A 70 20.35 7.19 -12.28
CA THR A 70 19.78 6.54 -13.47
C THR A 70 18.85 7.48 -14.23
N HIS A 71 18.07 8.31 -13.48
CA HIS A 71 17.16 9.27 -14.08
C HIS A 71 17.79 10.67 -14.31
N GLY A 72 19.08 10.84 -14.05
CA GLY A 72 19.82 12.08 -14.29
C GLY A 72 19.27 13.27 -13.49
N VAL A 73 18.91 13.04 -12.23
CA VAL A 73 18.31 14.02 -11.33
C VAL A 73 19.35 14.44 -10.28
N ASP A 74 19.65 15.74 -10.22
CA ASP A 74 20.53 16.28 -9.18
C ASP A 74 19.75 16.61 -7.91
N MET A 75 18.51 17.10 -8.05
CA MET A 75 17.64 17.45 -6.93
C MET A 75 16.22 16.94 -7.20
N TRP A 76 15.62 16.31 -6.20
CA TRP A 76 14.22 15.93 -6.22
C TRP A 76 13.48 16.66 -5.10
N ILE A 77 12.41 17.36 -5.44
CA ILE A 77 11.60 18.18 -4.53
C ILE A 77 10.21 17.57 -4.43
N VAL A 78 9.77 17.29 -3.21
CA VAL A 78 8.46 16.73 -2.91
C VAL A 78 7.73 17.64 -1.93
N PRO A 79 7.00 18.66 -2.41
CA PRO A 79 6.15 19.48 -1.58
C PRO A 79 4.80 18.80 -1.37
N MET A 80 4.25 18.95 -0.17
CA MET A 80 2.94 18.44 0.19
C MET A 80 2.32 19.25 1.31
N ARG A 81 1.00 19.17 1.45
CA ARG A 81 0.24 19.80 2.54
C ARG A 81 -0.51 18.76 3.34
N GLU A 82 -0.85 19.12 4.57
CA GLU A 82 -1.80 18.36 5.39
C GLU A 82 -3.11 18.15 4.61
N TYR A 83 -3.56 16.90 4.52
CA TYR A 83 -4.71 16.41 3.72
C TYR A 83 -4.53 16.45 2.20
N ASN A 84 -3.33 16.76 1.72
CA ASN A 84 -2.96 16.66 0.30
C ASN A 84 -1.50 16.24 0.21
N GLU A 85 -1.24 15.05 0.73
CA GLU A 85 0.06 14.41 0.71
C GLU A 85 0.35 13.85 -0.68
N ASP A 86 1.62 13.94 -1.08
CA ASP A 86 2.10 13.27 -2.28
C ASP A 86 2.02 11.73 -2.08
N PRO A 87 1.65 10.94 -3.09
CA PRO A 87 1.58 9.47 -2.98
C PRO A 87 2.88 8.81 -2.50
N VAL A 88 4.03 9.44 -2.71
CA VAL A 88 5.33 8.95 -2.20
C VAL A 88 5.47 9.10 -0.68
N PHE A 89 4.58 9.83 -0.03
CA PHE A 89 4.65 10.18 1.40
C PHE A 89 5.00 9.00 2.30
N SER A 90 4.25 7.91 2.19
CA SER A 90 4.47 6.71 3.02
C SER A 90 5.83 6.05 2.79
N SER A 91 6.44 6.27 1.62
CA SER A 91 7.74 5.69 1.24
C SER A 91 8.94 6.49 1.78
N ILE A 92 8.72 7.74 2.19
CA ILE A 92 9.78 8.66 2.63
C ILE A 92 9.62 9.17 4.06
N THR A 93 8.55 8.76 4.76
CA THR A 93 8.25 9.22 6.12
C THR A 93 8.26 8.10 7.15
N ALA A 94 8.58 8.45 8.39
CA ALA A 94 8.52 7.56 9.54
C ALA A 94 7.09 7.10 9.86
N PRO A 95 6.90 5.94 10.49
CA PRO A 95 5.57 5.38 10.76
C PRO A 95 4.70 6.24 11.69
N GLU A 96 5.29 7.07 12.54
CA GLU A 96 4.57 8.00 13.42
C GLU A 96 4.09 9.26 12.69
N THR A 97 4.44 9.45 11.43
CA THR A 97 4.02 10.57 10.61
C THR A 97 2.80 10.18 9.81
N PHE A 98 1.61 10.51 10.33
CA PHE A 98 0.33 10.14 9.71
C PHE A 98 -0.10 11.08 8.59
N TYR A 99 0.38 12.32 8.60
CA TYR A 99 0.05 13.38 7.65
C TYR A 99 1.20 14.38 7.54
N ALA A 100 1.26 15.11 6.45
CA ALA A 100 2.17 16.23 6.31
C ALA A 100 1.77 17.33 7.30
N ARG A 101 2.77 17.99 7.88
CA ARG A 101 2.48 19.07 8.80
C ARG A 101 2.31 20.37 8.05
N ARG A 102 1.07 20.91 7.95
CA ARG A 102 0.71 22.10 7.18
C ARG A 102 1.22 22.01 5.74
N ARG A 103 2.37 22.62 5.45
CA ARG A 103 3.17 22.36 4.26
C ARG A 103 4.52 21.77 4.71
N THR A 104 4.90 20.65 4.13
CA THR A 104 6.21 20.05 4.29
C THR A 104 6.84 19.86 2.92
N ILE A 105 8.11 20.23 2.78
CA ILE A 105 8.84 20.03 1.53
C ILE A 105 10.04 19.15 1.83
N TYR A 106 10.04 17.93 1.25
CA TYR A 106 11.20 17.06 1.28
C TYR A 106 12.09 17.35 0.09
N VAL A 107 13.38 17.54 0.33
CA VAL A 107 14.38 17.81 -0.70
C VAL A 107 15.47 16.75 -0.62
N PHE A 108 15.74 16.12 -1.74
CA PHE A 108 16.83 15.18 -1.92
C PHE A 108 17.82 15.80 -2.92
N PHE A 109 19.10 15.89 -2.53
CA PHE A 109 20.12 16.49 -3.37
C PHE A 109 21.36 15.61 -3.47
N ASP A 110 21.74 15.25 -4.70
CA ASP A 110 22.97 14.51 -4.98
C ASP A 110 24.16 15.47 -5.07
N LYS A 111 24.84 15.67 -3.96
CA LYS A 111 26.02 16.53 -3.88
C LYS A 111 27.26 15.98 -4.60
N CYS A 112 27.23 14.69 -5.01
CA CYS A 112 28.32 14.05 -5.76
C CYS A 112 28.06 13.99 -7.27
N ALA A 113 26.94 14.48 -7.77
CA ALA A 113 26.57 14.38 -9.19
C ALA A 113 27.62 15.03 -10.11
N ALA A 114 28.18 16.18 -9.72
CA ALA A 114 29.17 16.89 -10.49
C ALA A 114 30.56 16.22 -10.53
N ALA A 115 30.88 15.40 -9.53
CA ALA A 115 32.20 14.78 -9.39
C ALA A 115 32.35 13.44 -10.13
N ASN A 116 31.29 12.93 -10.75
CA ASN A 116 31.21 11.61 -11.39
C ASN A 116 31.77 10.46 -10.52
N THR A 117 31.63 10.60 -9.20
CA THR A 117 32.08 9.59 -8.23
C THR A 117 31.03 8.48 -8.11
N ALA A 118 31.44 7.31 -7.62
CA ALA A 118 30.53 6.22 -7.31
C ALA A 118 29.40 6.71 -6.37
N VAL A 119 28.17 6.41 -6.74
CA VAL A 119 27.02 6.84 -5.97
C VAL A 119 26.89 6.05 -4.68
N SER A 120 26.62 6.74 -3.57
CA SER A 120 26.40 6.14 -2.26
C SER A 120 25.38 6.94 -1.46
N ALA A 121 24.91 6.38 -0.34
CA ALA A 121 24.03 7.09 0.60
C ALA A 121 24.61 8.43 1.07
N ALA A 122 25.92 8.50 1.25
CA ALA A 122 26.61 9.72 1.67
C ALA A 122 26.54 10.85 0.63
N CYS A 123 26.26 10.54 -0.63
CA CYS A 123 26.07 11.53 -1.69
C CYS A 123 24.72 12.24 -1.60
N ILE A 124 23.70 11.63 -1.01
CA ILE A 124 22.34 12.19 -0.99
C ILE A 124 22.12 12.97 0.31
N GLU A 125 22.03 14.27 0.18
CA GLU A 125 21.55 15.15 1.24
C GLU A 125 20.02 15.09 1.27
N ARG A 126 19.46 14.98 2.47
CA ARG A 126 18.01 14.89 2.73
C ARG A 126 17.58 16.00 3.65
N ILE A 127 16.72 16.88 3.21
CA ILE A 127 16.26 18.06 3.95
C ILE A 127 14.74 18.01 4.08
N ALA A 128 14.24 18.26 5.30
CA ALA A 128 12.81 18.47 5.55
C ALA A 128 12.56 19.93 5.90
N LEU A 129 11.86 20.65 5.03
CA LEU A 129 11.44 22.02 5.26
C LEU A 129 10.04 22.01 5.88
N GLY A 130 9.90 22.47 7.12
CA GLY A 130 8.65 22.49 7.86
C GLY A 130 8.19 21.15 8.42
N GLY A 131 8.92 20.06 8.15
CA GLY A 131 8.68 18.72 8.68
C GLY A 131 9.52 18.38 9.90
N THR A 132 9.61 17.08 10.17
CA THR A 132 10.47 16.50 11.22
C THR A 132 11.64 15.72 10.60
N SER A 133 12.61 15.35 11.42
CA SER A 133 13.77 14.56 10.98
C SER A 133 13.44 13.13 10.55
N GLN A 134 12.22 12.66 10.75
CA GLN A 134 11.81 11.29 10.43
C GLN A 134 12.76 10.25 11.05
N GLY A 135 13.00 10.37 12.36
CA GLY A 135 13.94 9.49 13.06
C GLY A 135 15.42 9.72 12.72
N GLY A 136 15.77 10.95 12.32
CA GLY A 136 17.16 11.31 11.95
C GLY A 136 17.52 11.02 10.50
N VAL A 137 16.54 10.66 9.67
CA VAL A 137 16.75 10.41 8.23
C VAL A 137 16.91 11.70 7.44
N PHE A 138 16.31 12.80 7.91
CA PHE A 138 16.37 14.13 7.31
C PHE A 138 17.00 15.17 8.25
N THR A 139 17.67 16.14 7.67
CA THR A 139 18.07 17.38 8.34
C THR A 139 16.90 18.36 8.32
N GLU A 140 16.45 18.81 9.47
CA GLU A 140 15.33 19.74 9.56
C GLU A 140 15.78 21.18 9.28
N ARG A 141 14.97 21.92 8.49
CA ARG A 141 15.00 23.38 8.40
C ARG A 141 13.61 23.93 8.67
N ARG A 142 13.42 24.61 9.80
CA ARG A 142 12.08 25.07 10.23
C ARG A 142 11.85 26.55 10.01
N SER A 143 12.81 27.42 10.30
CA SER A 143 12.67 28.86 10.11
C SER A 143 14.01 29.52 9.90
N MET A 144 13.99 30.60 9.14
CA MET A 144 15.12 31.53 8.98
C MET A 144 15.12 32.65 10.01
N LYS A 145 13.99 32.87 10.69
CA LYS A 145 13.84 33.93 11.71
C LYS A 145 13.67 33.30 13.09
N PRO A 146 14.47 33.69 14.09
CA PRO A 146 14.20 33.29 15.47
C PRO A 146 12.85 33.88 15.91
N ILE A 147 12.05 33.09 16.65
CA ILE A 147 10.88 33.64 17.35
C ILE A 147 11.38 34.63 18.37
N ALA A 148 10.70 35.78 18.47
CA ALA A 148 11.04 36.84 19.45
C ALA A 148 11.21 36.25 20.87
N ALA A 149 12.18 36.81 21.62
CA ALA A 149 12.68 36.29 22.88
C ALA A 149 11.66 36.00 24.00
N ALA A 150 10.42 36.46 23.86
CA ALA A 150 9.34 36.23 24.82
C ALA A 150 8.85 34.76 24.90
N THR A 151 9.20 33.91 23.95
CA THR A 151 8.69 32.53 23.84
C THR A 151 9.76 31.44 23.90
N GLY A 152 11.01 31.79 24.23
CA GLY A 152 12.13 30.84 24.23
C GLY A 152 12.64 30.49 22.82
N ALA A 153 13.74 29.73 22.75
CA ALA A 153 14.50 29.48 21.53
C ALA A 153 13.84 28.50 20.53
N ARG A 154 12.52 28.49 20.39
CA ARG A 154 11.83 27.70 19.35
C ARG A 154 11.90 28.42 18.00
N GLN A 155 12.37 27.74 16.98
CA GLN A 155 12.20 28.19 15.61
C GLN A 155 10.72 28.14 15.21
N ALA A 156 10.21 29.17 14.54
CA ALA A 156 8.86 29.17 14.01
C ALA A 156 8.70 28.05 12.98
N GLU A 157 7.53 27.43 12.95
CA GLU A 157 7.18 26.57 11.84
C GLU A 157 7.06 27.39 10.56
N LEU A 158 7.67 26.89 9.52
CA LEU A 158 7.46 27.40 8.18
C LEU A 158 6.03 27.03 7.72
N TRP A 159 5.31 28.02 7.20
CA TRP A 159 4.05 27.80 6.52
C TRP A 159 3.80 28.97 5.56
N GLY A 160 2.96 28.75 4.54
CA GLY A 160 2.75 29.77 3.53
C GLY A 160 3.98 29.96 2.64
N ASP A 161 4.20 31.19 2.18
CA ASP A 161 5.27 31.53 1.24
C ASP A 161 6.69 31.47 1.85
N GLU A 162 6.79 31.51 3.18
CA GLU A 162 8.06 31.39 3.87
C GLU A 162 8.76 30.05 3.59
N GLN A 163 7.99 28.99 3.36
CA GLN A 163 8.55 27.69 3.00
C GLN A 163 9.15 27.70 1.59
N TRP A 164 8.52 28.38 0.66
CA TRP A 164 9.06 28.58 -0.70
C TRP A 164 10.35 29.39 -0.67
N MET A 165 10.44 30.41 0.19
CA MET A 165 11.67 31.17 0.39
C MET A 165 12.81 30.30 0.96
N ALA A 166 12.48 29.41 1.91
CA ALA A 166 13.45 28.46 2.44
C ALA A 166 13.91 27.46 1.37
N LEU A 167 12.99 26.98 0.53
CA LEU A 167 13.30 26.13 -0.62
C LEU A 167 14.21 26.83 -1.60
N LYS A 168 13.89 28.07 -1.94
CA LYS A 168 14.73 28.91 -2.85
C LYS A 168 16.15 29.01 -2.34
N GLN A 169 16.33 29.29 -1.04
CA GLN A 169 17.66 29.33 -0.45
C GLN A 169 18.40 28.00 -0.57
N VAL A 170 17.75 26.87 -0.31
CA VAL A 170 18.35 25.54 -0.49
C VAL A 170 18.81 25.34 -1.93
N ILE A 171 17.99 25.71 -2.91
CA ILE A 171 18.32 25.59 -4.31
C ILE A 171 19.50 26.51 -4.70
N GLU A 172 19.52 27.76 -4.23
CA GLU A 172 20.60 28.73 -4.48
C GLU A 172 21.93 28.29 -3.87
N GLU A 173 21.91 27.66 -2.69
CA GLU A 173 23.09 27.08 -2.05
C GLU A 173 23.65 25.88 -2.82
N ARG A 174 22.82 25.00 -3.36
CA ARG A 174 23.19 23.72 -4.01
C ARG A 174 23.35 23.82 -5.52
N LYS A 175 22.71 24.78 -6.16
CA LYS A 175 22.78 25.07 -7.61
C LYS A 175 22.57 23.83 -8.50
N PRO A 176 21.46 23.08 -8.33
CA PRO A 176 21.18 21.89 -9.13
C PRO A 176 21.04 22.27 -10.62
N LYS A 177 21.39 21.31 -11.49
CA LYS A 177 21.22 21.44 -12.94
C LYS A 177 19.83 20.93 -13.37
N VAL A 178 19.36 19.85 -12.74
CA VAL A 178 18.07 19.21 -12.99
C VAL A 178 17.32 19.05 -11.67
N ILE A 179 16.10 19.59 -11.65
CA ILE A 179 15.19 19.54 -10.50
C ILE A 179 14.00 18.67 -10.88
N ALA A 180 13.87 17.49 -10.25
CA ALA A 180 12.72 16.63 -10.42
C ALA A 180 11.55 17.07 -9.53
N ILE A 181 10.35 17.02 -10.08
CA ILE A 181 9.07 17.30 -9.41
C ILE A 181 8.06 16.21 -9.74
N ASN A 182 7.19 15.85 -8.81
CA ASN A 182 6.20 14.78 -8.99
C ASN A 182 5.00 15.26 -9.80
N ARG A 183 5.10 15.12 -11.10
CA ARG A 183 4.07 15.44 -12.07
C ARG A 183 4.04 14.37 -13.16
N SER A 184 2.88 13.79 -13.42
CA SER A 184 2.68 12.77 -14.44
C SER A 184 1.26 12.81 -15.00
N LYS A 185 1.12 12.43 -16.27
CA LYS A 185 -0.19 12.18 -16.90
C LYS A 185 -0.57 10.69 -16.87
N THR A 186 0.37 9.82 -16.51
CA THR A 186 0.23 8.36 -16.60
C THR A 186 0.12 7.70 -15.23
N PHE A 187 0.99 8.10 -14.30
CA PHE A 187 1.12 7.45 -13.00
C PHE A 187 0.62 8.33 -11.87
N ALA A 188 -0.53 8.03 -11.30
CA ALA A 188 -1.06 8.72 -10.12
C ALA A 188 -0.07 8.73 -8.95
N PHE A 189 0.76 7.69 -8.81
CA PHE A 189 1.81 7.61 -7.78
C PHE A 189 2.91 8.68 -7.91
N THR A 190 3.01 9.31 -9.05
CA THR A 190 4.06 10.29 -9.37
C THR A 190 3.50 11.64 -9.76
N ASP A 191 2.19 11.86 -9.51
CA ASP A 191 1.46 13.10 -9.81
C ASP A 191 0.93 13.76 -8.52
N GLY A 192 1.79 13.84 -7.50
CA GLY A 192 1.42 14.39 -6.20
C GLY A 192 1.53 15.91 -6.10
N LEU A 193 2.20 16.58 -7.04
CA LEU A 193 2.35 18.02 -7.01
C LEU A 193 1.08 18.71 -7.52
N SER A 194 0.27 19.23 -6.59
CA SER A 194 -0.94 19.96 -6.98
C SER A 194 -0.64 21.25 -7.76
N SER A 195 -1.59 21.68 -8.58
CA SER A 195 -1.44 22.92 -9.38
C SER A 195 -1.18 24.16 -8.51
N GLY A 196 -1.82 24.27 -7.34
CA GLY A 196 -1.60 25.37 -6.41
C GLY A 196 -0.21 25.38 -5.79
N GLU A 197 0.33 24.20 -5.44
CA GLU A 197 1.71 24.08 -4.95
C GLU A 197 2.73 24.38 -6.06
N LEU A 198 2.48 23.92 -7.28
CA LEU A 198 3.32 24.24 -8.43
C LEU A 198 3.36 25.74 -8.71
N GLN A 199 2.19 26.40 -8.67
CA GLN A 199 2.08 27.84 -8.88
C GLN A 199 2.86 28.62 -7.80
N GLY A 200 2.58 28.40 -6.51
CA GLY A 200 3.24 29.12 -5.40
C GLY A 200 4.75 28.90 -5.38
N MET A 201 5.18 27.66 -5.64
CA MET A 201 6.61 27.35 -5.81
C MET A 201 7.22 28.11 -6.99
N GLY A 202 6.55 28.11 -8.13
CA GLY A 202 7.02 28.77 -9.35
C GLY A 202 7.13 30.30 -9.21
N GLU A 203 6.15 30.94 -8.60
CA GLU A 203 6.14 32.39 -8.33
C GLU A 203 7.35 32.80 -7.47
N THR A 204 7.69 32.00 -6.46
CA THR A 204 8.84 32.30 -5.57
C THR A 204 10.19 31.98 -6.19
N LEU A 205 10.30 30.87 -6.89
CA LEU A 205 11.56 30.41 -7.49
C LEU A 205 11.95 31.22 -8.73
N GLY A 206 10.95 31.63 -9.52
CA GLY A 206 11.15 32.37 -10.76
C GLY A 206 11.70 31.52 -11.90
N ALA A 207 11.75 32.09 -13.12
CA ALA A 207 12.11 31.41 -14.37
C ALA A 207 13.50 30.74 -14.33
N THR A 208 14.46 31.29 -13.61
CA THR A 208 15.82 30.75 -13.50
C THR A 208 15.84 29.32 -12.95
N TRP A 209 14.96 29.01 -12.01
CA TRP A 209 14.91 27.68 -11.38
C TRP A 209 13.83 26.80 -11.98
N THR A 210 12.66 27.34 -12.31
CA THR A 210 11.58 26.57 -12.91
C THR A 210 11.92 26.02 -14.30
N SER A 211 12.83 26.70 -15.04
CA SER A 211 13.35 26.17 -16.33
C SER A 211 14.16 24.86 -16.18
N LYS A 212 14.56 24.51 -14.96
CA LYS A 212 15.27 23.28 -14.65
C LYS A 212 14.34 22.15 -14.19
N PHE A 213 13.06 22.40 -14.10
CA PHE A 213 12.09 21.40 -13.69
C PHE A 213 11.97 20.29 -14.73
N ARG A 214 11.90 19.06 -14.23
CA ARG A 214 11.64 17.85 -15.00
C ARG A 214 10.60 17.03 -14.26
N ASP A 215 9.67 16.44 -14.99
CA ASP A 215 8.73 15.46 -14.45
C ASP A 215 9.49 14.21 -13.99
N ALA A 216 9.25 13.78 -12.77
CA ALA A 216 10.06 12.75 -12.09
C ALA A 216 9.59 11.32 -12.33
N GLU A 217 8.64 11.11 -13.21
CA GLU A 217 7.81 9.89 -13.39
C GLU A 217 8.37 8.57 -12.84
N GLU A 218 9.49 8.07 -13.34
CA GLU A 218 10.04 6.76 -12.95
C GLU A 218 10.79 6.79 -11.61
N LEU A 219 11.32 7.92 -11.16
CA LEU A 219 12.08 8.02 -9.92
C LEU A 219 11.23 7.66 -8.69
N PRO A 220 10.10 8.36 -8.40
CA PRO A 220 9.24 8.00 -7.28
C PRO A 220 8.53 6.66 -7.52
N LEU A 221 8.15 6.32 -8.75
CA LEU A 221 7.54 5.04 -9.09
C LEU A 221 8.40 3.86 -8.64
N ASN A 222 9.67 3.87 -9.05
CA ASN A 222 10.62 2.81 -8.74
C ASN A 222 11.03 2.82 -7.25
N LEU A 223 11.08 3.98 -6.60
CA LEU A 223 11.33 4.05 -5.16
C LEU A 223 10.18 3.43 -4.35
N ILE A 224 8.92 3.70 -4.72
CA ILE A 224 7.75 3.07 -4.09
C ILE A 224 7.76 1.57 -4.33
N ALA A 225 8.09 1.13 -5.53
CA ALA A 225 8.05 -0.28 -5.94
C ALA A 225 9.15 -1.15 -5.32
N SER A 226 10.34 -0.58 -5.07
CA SER A 226 11.50 -1.36 -4.62
C SER A 226 11.37 -1.85 -3.17
N ARG A 227 11.76 -3.09 -2.92
CA ARG A 227 11.64 -3.80 -1.64
C ARG A 227 12.99 -4.27 -1.12
N LEU A 228 13.15 -4.23 0.20
CA LEU A 228 14.32 -4.77 0.88
C LEU A 228 14.14 -6.27 1.17
N PRO A 229 15.21 -7.06 1.28
CA PRO A 229 15.10 -8.46 1.70
C PRO A 229 14.43 -8.64 3.06
N GLU A 230 14.58 -7.68 3.96
CA GLU A 230 13.92 -7.70 5.27
C GLU A 230 12.41 -7.46 5.16
N GLU A 231 11.96 -6.64 4.20
CA GLU A 231 10.54 -6.48 3.87
C GLU A 231 9.98 -7.78 3.27
N GLU A 232 10.74 -8.50 2.42
CA GLU A 232 10.33 -9.80 1.86
C GLU A 232 10.04 -10.83 2.95
N ALA A 233 10.96 -11.00 3.91
CA ALA A 233 10.77 -11.95 5.01
C ALA A 233 9.57 -11.61 5.90
N PHE A 234 9.21 -10.33 6.02
CA PHE A 234 8.01 -9.89 6.72
C PHE A 234 6.75 -10.17 5.89
N PHE A 235 6.82 -9.92 4.60
CA PHE A 235 5.72 -10.16 3.66
C PHE A 235 5.36 -11.65 3.55
N GLU A 236 6.35 -12.55 3.55
CA GLU A 236 6.12 -13.99 3.62
C GLU A 236 5.30 -14.40 4.85
N LYS A 237 5.55 -13.78 6.02
CA LYS A 237 4.75 -14.02 7.23
C LYS A 237 3.33 -13.48 7.08
N MET A 238 3.16 -12.34 6.41
CA MET A 238 1.82 -11.79 6.12
C MET A 238 1.04 -12.74 5.23
N THR A 239 1.64 -13.21 4.14
CA THR A 239 1.01 -14.15 3.20
C THR A 239 0.67 -15.48 3.89
N ALA A 240 1.56 -15.99 4.78
CA ALA A 240 1.29 -17.20 5.55
C ALA A 240 0.06 -17.05 6.47
N LEU A 241 -0.10 -15.89 7.11
CA LEU A 241 -1.29 -15.61 7.92
C LEU A 241 -2.56 -15.55 7.06
N VAL A 242 -2.51 -14.88 5.91
CA VAL A 242 -3.64 -14.81 4.96
C VAL A 242 -4.06 -16.23 4.53
N TRP A 243 -3.12 -17.07 4.18
CA TRP A 243 -3.38 -18.47 3.85
C TRP A 243 -4.08 -19.23 4.98
N GLN A 244 -3.58 -19.10 6.22
CA GLN A 244 -4.20 -19.73 7.40
C GLN A 244 -5.63 -19.22 7.62
N MET A 245 -5.84 -17.93 7.52
CA MET A 245 -7.17 -17.31 7.66
C MET A 245 -8.12 -17.79 6.57
N THR A 246 -7.68 -17.85 5.31
CA THR A 246 -8.49 -18.32 4.18
C THR A 246 -8.86 -19.81 4.34
N GLN A 247 -7.92 -20.67 4.73
CA GLN A 247 -8.21 -22.07 5.03
C GLN A 247 -9.24 -22.22 6.16
N THR A 248 -9.15 -21.38 7.20
CA THR A 248 -10.13 -21.37 8.28
C THR A 248 -11.49 -20.89 7.81
N MET A 249 -11.54 -19.82 7.03
CA MET A 249 -12.78 -19.26 6.46
C MET A 249 -13.49 -20.30 5.58
N PHE A 250 -12.76 -21.00 4.72
CA PHE A 250 -13.28 -22.04 3.85
C PHE A 250 -13.30 -23.44 4.50
N SER A 251 -13.69 -23.51 5.76
CA SER A 251 -13.82 -24.76 6.50
C SER A 251 -15.24 -24.95 7.07
N GLY A 252 -15.57 -26.18 7.45
CA GLY A 252 -16.80 -26.50 8.16
C GLY A 252 -16.92 -25.87 9.56
N ASN A 253 -15.87 -25.26 10.07
CA ASN A 253 -15.92 -24.49 11.33
C ASN A 253 -16.57 -23.11 11.15
N VAL A 254 -16.56 -22.57 9.94
CA VAL A 254 -17.12 -21.25 9.60
C VAL A 254 -18.33 -21.37 8.70
N ILE A 255 -18.30 -22.28 7.72
CA ILE A 255 -19.36 -22.47 6.74
C ILE A 255 -20.30 -23.59 7.15
N VAL A 256 -21.57 -23.27 7.34
CA VAL A 256 -22.68 -24.22 7.47
C VAL A 256 -23.51 -24.15 6.20
N PRO A 257 -23.35 -25.11 5.26
CA PRO A 257 -24.11 -25.10 4.00
C PRO A 257 -25.62 -25.10 4.25
N GLY A 258 -26.35 -24.31 3.47
CA GLY A 258 -27.79 -24.07 3.65
C GLY A 258 -28.13 -22.95 4.64
N THR A 259 -27.12 -22.38 5.35
CA THR A 259 -27.32 -21.32 6.35
C THR A 259 -26.39 -20.12 6.11
N THR A 260 -25.08 -20.36 6.00
CA THR A 260 -24.08 -19.30 5.84
C THR A 260 -24.21 -18.60 4.51
N ARG A 261 -24.18 -17.27 4.53
CA ARG A 261 -24.18 -16.41 3.35
C ARG A 261 -22.78 -15.97 2.97
N THR A 262 -22.61 -15.48 1.75
CA THR A 262 -21.31 -14.90 1.32
C THR A 262 -20.92 -13.70 2.16
N SER A 263 -21.85 -12.84 2.54
CA SER A 263 -21.63 -11.69 3.42
C SER A 263 -21.13 -12.09 4.82
N ASP A 264 -21.57 -13.24 5.35
CA ASP A 264 -21.09 -13.73 6.66
C ASP A 264 -19.59 -13.99 6.63
N LEU A 265 -19.05 -14.52 5.52
CA LEU A 265 -17.63 -14.76 5.34
C LEU A 265 -16.83 -13.45 5.20
N VAL A 266 -17.38 -12.48 4.47
CA VAL A 266 -16.78 -11.15 4.34
C VAL A 266 -16.63 -10.50 5.72
N TRP A 267 -17.68 -10.49 6.53
CA TRP A 267 -17.63 -9.91 7.87
C TRP A 267 -16.81 -10.73 8.84
N TRP A 268 -16.78 -12.08 8.71
CA TRP A 268 -15.88 -12.92 9.47
C TRP A 268 -14.41 -12.53 9.21
N TRP A 269 -14.02 -12.38 7.93
CA TRP A 269 -12.67 -11.96 7.56
C TRP A 269 -12.32 -10.59 8.13
N ARG A 270 -13.20 -9.60 7.95
CA ARG A 270 -13.01 -8.24 8.48
C ARG A 270 -12.84 -8.24 9.99
N GLN A 271 -13.71 -8.97 10.70
CA GLN A 271 -13.63 -9.06 12.16
C GLN A 271 -12.35 -9.77 12.60
N ARG A 272 -12.00 -10.88 11.97
CA ARG A 272 -10.80 -11.64 12.30
C ARG A 272 -9.52 -10.83 12.06
N THR A 273 -9.46 -10.06 10.99
CA THR A 273 -8.35 -9.12 10.70
C THR A 273 -8.24 -8.06 11.80
N ASN A 274 -9.35 -7.43 12.16
CA ASN A 274 -9.40 -6.43 13.22
C ASN A 274 -9.00 -6.98 14.59
N ASP A 275 -9.46 -8.17 14.96
CA ASP A 275 -9.14 -8.82 16.24
C ASP A 275 -7.64 -9.08 16.40
N GLN A 276 -6.94 -9.31 15.31
CA GLN A 276 -5.48 -9.46 15.29
C GLN A 276 -4.73 -8.13 15.23
N GLY A 277 -5.44 -6.99 15.23
CA GLY A 277 -4.86 -5.65 15.15
C GLY A 277 -4.26 -5.33 13.79
N LEU A 278 -4.82 -5.90 12.73
CA LEU A 278 -4.41 -5.69 11.35
C LEU A 278 -5.42 -4.79 10.62
N GLY A 279 -4.99 -4.22 9.48
CA GLY A 279 -5.84 -3.49 8.56
C GLY A 279 -6.20 -4.30 7.32
N THR A 280 -7.10 -3.73 6.51
CA THR A 280 -7.34 -4.12 5.11
C THR A 280 -7.24 -2.87 4.25
N TRP A 281 -6.92 -3.03 2.98
CA TRP A 281 -6.85 -1.89 2.06
C TRP A 281 -8.01 -1.87 1.05
N PHE A 282 -8.79 -2.95 0.99
CA PHE A 282 -10.03 -3.05 0.23
C PHE A 282 -11.08 -3.87 0.99
N GLN A 283 -12.34 -3.81 0.53
CA GLN A 283 -13.42 -4.64 1.07
C GLN A 283 -13.27 -6.05 0.55
N PRO A 284 -13.03 -7.06 1.38
CA PRO A 284 -13.00 -8.46 0.96
C PRO A 284 -14.27 -8.85 0.23
N SER A 285 -14.16 -9.78 -0.71
CA SER A 285 -15.31 -10.33 -1.43
C SER A 285 -15.36 -11.85 -1.35
N VAL A 286 -16.57 -12.40 -1.40
CA VAL A 286 -16.82 -13.83 -1.56
C VAL A 286 -17.94 -14.01 -2.57
N SER A 287 -17.71 -14.84 -3.58
CA SER A 287 -18.67 -15.14 -4.62
C SER A 287 -18.93 -16.63 -4.74
N VAL A 288 -20.04 -16.97 -5.41
CA VAL A 288 -20.52 -18.35 -5.60
C VAL A 288 -20.75 -18.61 -7.08
N GLN A 289 -20.28 -19.76 -7.54
CA GLN A 289 -20.74 -20.36 -8.80
C GLN A 289 -21.47 -21.67 -8.49
N ARG A 290 -22.64 -21.87 -9.10
CA ARG A 290 -23.53 -23.02 -8.83
C ARG A 290 -23.94 -23.70 -10.13
N LYS A 291 -23.92 -25.03 -10.12
CA LYS A 291 -24.38 -25.82 -11.26
C LYS A 291 -25.81 -25.43 -11.69
N GLY A 292 -25.99 -25.15 -12.98
CA GLY A 292 -27.28 -24.83 -13.58
C GLY A 292 -27.77 -23.40 -13.32
N MET A 293 -26.95 -22.53 -12.69
CA MET A 293 -27.33 -21.15 -12.43
C MET A 293 -26.29 -20.19 -13.00
N LYS A 294 -26.72 -19.05 -13.49
CA LYS A 294 -25.85 -17.89 -13.78
C LYS A 294 -25.68 -17.05 -12.54
N SER A 295 -24.64 -16.26 -12.51
CA SER A 295 -24.33 -15.39 -11.35
C SER A 295 -25.45 -14.40 -11.03
N ASP A 296 -26.10 -13.83 -12.03
CA ASP A 296 -27.22 -12.90 -11.88
C ASP A 296 -28.48 -13.55 -11.24
N GLN A 297 -28.62 -14.89 -11.32
CA GLN A 297 -29.69 -15.64 -10.69
C GLN A 297 -29.46 -15.96 -9.21
N LEU A 298 -28.19 -15.81 -8.74
CA LEU A 298 -27.83 -16.09 -7.35
C LEU A 298 -28.08 -14.89 -6.41
N GLY A 299 -28.21 -13.68 -7.00
CA GLY A 299 -28.29 -12.43 -6.24
C GLY A 299 -26.94 -12.05 -5.60
N ASP A 300 -26.94 -10.93 -4.89
CA ASP A 300 -25.71 -10.32 -4.36
C ASP A 300 -25.18 -11.00 -3.08
N ASP A 301 -26.02 -11.74 -2.37
CA ASP A 301 -25.68 -12.38 -1.09
C ASP A 301 -26.28 -13.78 -0.98
N PRO A 302 -25.84 -14.73 -1.80
CA PRO A 302 -26.41 -16.07 -1.83
C PRO A 302 -26.08 -16.87 -0.56
N VAL A 303 -27.03 -17.71 -0.15
CA VAL A 303 -26.76 -18.77 0.84
C VAL A 303 -25.96 -19.87 0.16
N ILE A 304 -24.83 -20.21 0.76
CA ILE A 304 -23.89 -21.25 0.30
C ILE A 304 -24.55 -22.62 0.41
N GLN A 305 -24.48 -23.41 -0.66
CA GLN A 305 -25.08 -24.73 -0.75
C GLN A 305 -24.06 -25.84 -1.04
N PRO A 306 -24.36 -27.11 -0.70
CA PRO A 306 -23.54 -28.21 -1.15
C PRO A 306 -23.43 -28.26 -2.68
N GLY A 307 -22.22 -28.39 -3.19
CA GLY A 307 -21.91 -28.39 -4.62
C GLY A 307 -21.53 -27.01 -5.19
N ASP A 308 -21.54 -25.96 -4.39
CA ASP A 308 -21.07 -24.64 -4.83
C ASP A 308 -19.55 -24.59 -4.95
N VAL A 309 -19.08 -23.84 -5.92
CA VAL A 309 -17.71 -23.32 -5.98
C VAL A 309 -17.71 -21.94 -5.36
N LEU A 310 -16.87 -21.74 -4.37
CA LEU A 310 -16.66 -20.46 -3.71
C LEU A 310 -15.35 -19.84 -4.22
N HIS A 311 -15.35 -18.54 -4.34
CA HIS A 311 -14.16 -17.75 -4.61
C HIS A 311 -14.09 -16.61 -3.59
N CYS A 312 -12.93 -16.32 -3.05
CA CYS A 312 -12.69 -15.13 -2.24
C CYS A 312 -11.56 -14.29 -2.80
N ASP A 313 -11.67 -13.00 -2.53
CA ASP A 313 -10.65 -12.01 -2.77
C ASP A 313 -10.39 -11.27 -1.45
N VAL A 314 -9.19 -11.41 -0.91
CA VAL A 314 -8.85 -11.02 0.47
C VAL A 314 -7.42 -10.53 0.60
N GLY A 315 -7.24 -9.51 1.45
CA GLY A 315 -5.93 -8.97 1.76
C GLY A 315 -5.85 -8.38 3.16
N ILE A 316 -4.64 -8.22 3.66
CA ILE A 316 -4.35 -7.55 4.93
C ILE A 316 -3.33 -6.43 4.75
N THR A 317 -3.37 -5.46 5.65
CA THR A 317 -2.38 -4.39 5.76
C THR A 317 -1.66 -4.45 7.08
N VAL A 318 -0.34 -4.52 7.06
CA VAL A 318 0.53 -4.49 8.24
C VAL A 318 1.77 -3.65 7.96
N ALA A 319 2.14 -2.77 8.87
CA ALA A 319 3.37 -1.96 8.74
C ALA A 319 3.47 -1.23 7.38
N ARG A 320 2.35 -0.73 6.85
CA ARG A 320 2.20 -0.09 5.52
C ARG A 320 2.44 -1.03 4.32
N LEU A 321 2.52 -2.34 4.53
CA LEU A 321 2.57 -3.33 3.46
C LEU A 321 1.21 -4.00 3.31
N ASN A 322 0.87 -4.36 2.08
CA ASN A 322 -0.40 -4.97 1.72
C ASN A 322 -0.17 -6.32 1.04
N THR A 323 -1.04 -7.28 1.31
CA THR A 323 -1.17 -8.54 0.54
C THR A 323 -2.43 -8.48 -0.30
N ASP A 324 -2.48 -9.30 -1.35
CA ASP A 324 -3.65 -9.52 -2.18
C ASP A 324 -3.67 -10.95 -2.69
N THR A 325 -4.75 -11.68 -2.41
CA THR A 325 -4.84 -13.08 -2.80
C THR A 325 -6.27 -13.51 -3.08
N GLN A 326 -6.44 -14.33 -4.11
CA GLN A 326 -7.72 -14.95 -4.45
C GLN A 326 -7.60 -16.46 -4.40
N HIS A 327 -8.54 -17.11 -3.71
CA HIS A 327 -8.56 -18.55 -3.53
C HIS A 327 -9.95 -19.13 -3.78
N ASN A 328 -9.97 -20.42 -4.11
CA ASN A 328 -11.19 -21.13 -4.45
C ASN A 328 -11.46 -22.32 -3.51
N ALA A 329 -12.73 -22.56 -3.22
CA ALA A 329 -13.18 -23.69 -2.44
C ALA A 329 -14.35 -24.42 -3.14
N TYR A 330 -14.54 -25.67 -2.79
CA TYR A 330 -15.69 -26.48 -3.19
C TYR A 330 -16.44 -26.97 -1.96
N VAL A 331 -17.75 -26.78 -1.95
CA VAL A 331 -18.63 -27.25 -0.88
C VAL A 331 -19.05 -28.68 -1.18
N LEU A 332 -18.53 -29.63 -0.43
CA LEU A 332 -18.81 -31.06 -0.64
C LEU A 332 -20.30 -31.37 -0.53
N ARG A 333 -20.81 -32.16 -1.46
CA ARG A 333 -22.13 -32.78 -1.32
C ARG A 333 -22.07 -33.97 -0.36
N PRO A 334 -23.22 -34.41 0.17
CA PRO A 334 -23.26 -35.62 0.98
C PRO A 334 -22.64 -36.81 0.24
N GLY A 335 -21.64 -37.45 0.88
CA GLY A 335 -20.93 -38.60 0.31
C GLY A 335 -19.73 -38.28 -0.58
N GLU A 336 -19.50 -37.02 -0.94
CA GLU A 336 -18.29 -36.60 -1.65
C GLU A 336 -17.11 -36.47 -0.70
N THR A 337 -15.91 -36.80 -1.17
CA THR A 337 -14.64 -36.68 -0.45
C THR A 337 -13.65 -35.76 -1.16
N ASP A 338 -13.97 -35.34 -2.39
CA ASP A 338 -13.13 -34.46 -3.22
C ASP A 338 -14.00 -33.69 -4.22
N ALA A 339 -13.43 -32.65 -4.80
CA ALA A 339 -14.07 -31.85 -5.83
C ALA A 339 -14.16 -32.62 -7.17
N PRO A 340 -15.19 -32.36 -8.02
CA PRO A 340 -15.31 -32.91 -9.36
C PRO A 340 -14.05 -32.69 -10.21
N ALA A 341 -13.73 -33.65 -11.08
CA ALA A 341 -12.53 -33.63 -11.92
C ALA A 341 -12.49 -32.38 -12.83
N GLY A 342 -13.66 -31.97 -13.34
CA GLY A 342 -13.78 -30.77 -14.16
C GLY A 342 -13.41 -29.47 -13.43
N LEU A 343 -13.77 -29.36 -12.15
CA LEU A 343 -13.40 -28.21 -11.32
C LEU A 343 -11.88 -28.20 -10.99
N LYS A 344 -11.30 -29.36 -10.71
CA LYS A 344 -9.84 -29.50 -10.53
C LYS A 344 -9.08 -29.13 -11.80
N ARG A 345 -9.62 -29.46 -12.98
CA ARG A 345 -9.04 -29.05 -14.26
C ARG A 345 -9.18 -27.52 -14.46
N ALA A 346 -10.28 -26.91 -14.05
CA ALA A 346 -10.45 -25.46 -14.11
C ALA A 346 -9.39 -24.74 -13.29
N LEU A 347 -9.13 -25.20 -12.07
CA LEU A 347 -8.05 -24.69 -11.24
C LEU A 347 -6.66 -24.88 -11.90
N ALA A 348 -6.41 -26.07 -12.48
CA ALA A 348 -5.17 -26.35 -13.18
C ALA A 348 -4.94 -25.43 -14.40
N ASN A 349 -6.00 -25.02 -15.11
CA ASN A 349 -5.90 -24.04 -16.18
C ASN A 349 -5.51 -22.64 -15.68
N ALA A 350 -6.11 -22.17 -14.58
CA ALA A 350 -5.73 -20.92 -13.93
C ALA A 350 -4.27 -20.97 -13.43
N ASN A 351 -3.88 -22.09 -12.82
CA ASN A 351 -2.49 -22.32 -12.40
C ASN A 351 -1.49 -22.29 -13.56
N ALA A 352 -1.86 -22.84 -14.71
CA ALA A 352 -0.99 -22.77 -15.91
C ALA A 352 -0.81 -21.32 -16.38
N MET A 353 -1.84 -20.47 -16.28
CA MET A 353 -1.69 -19.05 -16.58
C MET A 353 -0.75 -18.35 -15.59
N GLN A 354 -0.84 -18.68 -14.31
CA GLN A 354 0.11 -18.16 -13.30
C GLN A 354 1.54 -18.61 -13.57
N ASP A 355 1.76 -19.88 -14.01
CA ASP A 355 3.08 -20.35 -14.42
C ASP A 355 3.62 -19.51 -15.59
N PHE A 356 2.77 -19.20 -16.58
CA PHE A 356 3.17 -18.35 -17.70
C PHE A 356 3.56 -16.96 -17.24
N ALA A 357 2.75 -16.36 -16.37
CA ALA A 357 3.04 -15.04 -15.79
C ALA A 357 4.36 -15.03 -15.02
N MET A 358 4.60 -16.04 -14.17
CA MET A 358 5.85 -16.21 -13.43
C MET A 358 7.08 -16.29 -14.35
N GLU A 359 6.99 -17.07 -15.42
CA GLU A 359 8.08 -17.27 -16.35
C GLU A 359 8.35 -16.05 -17.24
N GLU A 360 7.32 -15.28 -17.57
CA GLU A 360 7.43 -14.12 -18.46
C GLU A 360 7.77 -12.83 -17.71
N THR A 361 7.47 -12.73 -16.40
CA THR A 361 7.76 -11.54 -15.60
C THR A 361 9.25 -11.48 -15.26
N ARG A 362 9.96 -10.55 -15.89
CA ARG A 362 11.41 -10.38 -15.72
C ARG A 362 11.78 -8.91 -15.74
N PRO A 363 12.80 -8.48 -15.00
CA PRO A 363 13.33 -7.13 -15.08
C PRO A 363 13.67 -6.72 -16.51
N GLY A 364 13.31 -5.49 -16.86
CA GLY A 364 13.54 -4.90 -18.19
C GLY A 364 12.40 -5.10 -19.18
N ARG A 365 11.49 -6.05 -18.97
CA ARG A 365 10.28 -6.21 -19.80
C ARG A 365 9.18 -5.26 -19.34
N THR A 366 8.37 -4.83 -20.28
CA THR A 366 7.16 -4.04 -19.99
C THR A 366 5.99 -4.97 -19.61
N GLY A 367 5.00 -4.42 -18.91
CA GLY A 367 3.77 -5.15 -18.60
C GLY A 367 3.05 -5.64 -19.87
N ASN A 368 3.04 -4.82 -20.92
CA ASN A 368 2.41 -5.15 -22.21
C ASN A 368 3.15 -6.29 -22.94
N GLU A 369 4.48 -6.34 -22.89
CA GLU A 369 5.25 -7.46 -23.44
C GLU A 369 4.98 -8.78 -22.70
N ILE A 370 4.83 -8.70 -21.37
CA ILE A 370 4.49 -9.86 -20.53
C ILE A 370 3.09 -10.34 -20.87
N LEU A 371 2.10 -9.44 -20.89
CA LEU A 371 0.72 -9.76 -21.25
C LEU A 371 0.65 -10.50 -22.60
N GLY A 372 1.24 -9.92 -23.64
CA GLY A 372 1.24 -10.52 -24.99
C GLY A 372 1.85 -11.92 -25.02
N ALA A 373 2.93 -12.15 -24.26
CA ALA A 373 3.55 -13.47 -24.16
C ALA A 373 2.66 -14.48 -23.43
N VAL A 374 2.04 -14.09 -22.30
CA VAL A 374 1.11 -14.94 -21.53
C VAL A 374 -0.10 -15.34 -22.39
N LEU A 375 -0.75 -14.38 -23.07
CA LEU A 375 -1.90 -14.63 -23.94
C LEU A 375 -1.55 -15.55 -25.10
N THR A 376 -0.35 -15.42 -25.67
CA THR A 376 0.15 -16.32 -26.72
C THR A 376 0.29 -17.75 -26.21
N ARG A 377 0.81 -17.93 -25.00
CA ARG A 377 0.95 -19.26 -24.37
C ARG A 377 -0.39 -19.88 -24.01
N MET A 378 -1.35 -19.06 -23.52
CA MET A 378 -2.73 -19.48 -23.26
C MET A 378 -3.38 -20.05 -24.54
N LYS A 379 -3.25 -19.31 -25.65
CA LYS A 379 -3.77 -19.76 -26.95
C LYS A 379 -3.16 -21.09 -27.36
N GLY A 380 -1.84 -21.27 -27.18
CA GLY A 380 -1.14 -22.52 -27.48
C GLY A 380 -1.58 -23.71 -26.62
N ARG A 381 -2.21 -23.48 -25.47
CA ARG A 381 -2.77 -24.50 -24.56
C ARG A 381 -4.29 -24.60 -24.61
N ASN A 382 -4.97 -23.86 -25.50
CA ASN A 382 -6.43 -23.74 -25.56
C ASN A 382 -7.06 -23.33 -24.23
N ILE A 383 -6.40 -22.44 -23.48
CA ILE A 383 -6.91 -21.85 -22.25
C ILE A 383 -7.61 -20.53 -22.62
N THR A 384 -8.88 -20.42 -22.26
CA THR A 384 -9.63 -19.16 -22.33
C THR A 384 -9.56 -18.46 -20.99
N GLY A 385 -9.29 -17.16 -20.99
CA GLY A 385 -9.19 -16.40 -19.74
C GLY A 385 -8.74 -14.97 -19.97
N THR A 386 -8.65 -14.23 -18.88
CA THR A 386 -8.16 -12.84 -18.81
C THR A 386 -7.10 -12.70 -17.75
N MET A 387 -6.22 -11.73 -17.93
CA MET A 387 -5.15 -11.43 -17.00
C MET A 387 -5.24 -9.97 -16.54
N TYR A 388 -5.14 -9.78 -15.24
CA TYR A 388 -4.93 -8.51 -14.61
C TYR A 388 -3.96 -8.74 -13.45
N SER A 389 -2.69 -8.43 -13.65
CA SER A 389 -1.70 -8.53 -12.58
C SER A 389 -1.07 -7.16 -12.34
N HIS A 390 -0.85 -6.84 -11.09
CA HIS A 390 -0.39 -5.54 -10.68
C HIS A 390 0.73 -5.62 -9.64
N PRO A 391 1.60 -4.61 -9.55
CA PRO A 391 2.53 -4.51 -8.43
C PRO A 391 1.78 -4.41 -7.11
N ILE A 392 2.40 -4.90 -6.02
CA ILE A 392 1.89 -4.81 -4.65
C ILE A 392 2.99 -4.39 -3.68
N GLY A 393 2.63 -3.96 -2.51
CA GLY A 393 3.55 -3.55 -1.45
C GLY A 393 2.99 -2.44 -0.59
N MET A 394 3.57 -1.22 -0.63
CA MET A 394 3.05 -0.08 0.16
C MET A 394 1.67 0.39 -0.29
N HIS A 395 1.26 0.06 -1.49
CA HIS A 395 -0.09 0.22 -2.00
C HIS A 395 -0.57 -1.15 -2.49
N GLY A 396 -1.85 -1.43 -2.40
CA GLY A 396 -2.44 -2.67 -2.87
C GLY A 396 -2.35 -2.78 -4.39
N HIS A 397 -3.06 -1.94 -5.14
CA HIS A 397 -2.76 -1.74 -6.56
C HIS A 397 -1.50 -0.86 -6.66
N GLY A 398 -0.33 -1.49 -6.62
CA GLY A 398 0.95 -0.87 -6.36
C GLY A 398 1.55 -0.05 -7.51
N ALA A 399 2.66 0.61 -7.20
CA ALA A 399 3.43 1.39 -8.16
C ALA A 399 4.25 0.48 -9.07
N GLY A 400 4.11 0.68 -10.38
CA GLY A 400 4.83 -0.07 -11.40
C GLY A 400 3.96 -0.47 -12.59
N PRO A 401 4.50 -1.31 -13.51
CA PRO A 401 3.80 -1.73 -14.71
C PRO A 401 2.61 -2.65 -14.43
N LEU A 402 1.48 -2.38 -15.09
CA LEU A 402 0.34 -3.29 -15.13
C LEU A 402 0.54 -4.36 -16.20
N ILE A 403 0.04 -5.56 -15.94
CA ILE A 403 0.02 -6.67 -16.88
C ILE A 403 -1.45 -6.99 -17.18
N GLY A 404 -2.02 -6.31 -18.17
CA GLY A 404 -3.44 -6.36 -18.51
C GLY A 404 -4.34 -5.56 -17.58
N LEU A 405 -5.60 -5.48 -17.95
CA LEU A 405 -6.77 -5.07 -17.16
C LEU A 405 -7.92 -5.99 -17.61
N TRP A 406 -8.92 -6.21 -16.76
CA TRP A 406 -10.05 -7.09 -17.08
C TRP A 406 -10.71 -6.82 -18.43
N ASP A 407 -10.78 -5.53 -18.81
CA ASP A 407 -11.36 -5.01 -20.05
C ASP A 407 -10.30 -4.59 -21.10
N TYR A 408 -8.99 -4.71 -20.81
CA TYR A 408 -7.90 -4.36 -21.70
C TYR A 408 -6.88 -5.49 -21.82
N GLN A 409 -7.13 -6.42 -22.76
CA GLN A 409 -6.25 -7.56 -23.01
C GLN A 409 -5.30 -7.36 -24.22
N ASP A 410 -5.43 -6.22 -24.93
CA ASP A 410 -4.54 -5.84 -26.05
C ASP A 410 -3.37 -4.96 -25.63
N GLY A 411 -3.22 -4.72 -24.32
CA GLY A 411 -2.21 -3.87 -23.72
C GLY A 411 -2.81 -2.68 -22.96
N VAL A 412 -2.11 -2.19 -21.96
CA VAL A 412 -2.50 -1.06 -21.11
C VAL A 412 -1.64 0.15 -21.49
N PRO A 413 -2.17 1.15 -22.22
CA PRO A 413 -1.38 2.32 -22.60
C PRO A 413 -0.79 3.05 -21.40
N GLY A 414 0.48 3.43 -21.48
CA GLY A 414 1.20 4.14 -20.43
C GLY A 414 1.58 3.24 -19.26
N ARG A 415 0.63 2.79 -18.44
CA ARG A 415 0.94 1.98 -17.25
C ARG A 415 1.53 0.61 -17.60
N GLY A 416 1.09 0.00 -18.69
CA GLY A 416 1.66 -1.26 -19.18
C GLY A 416 2.98 -1.09 -19.92
N ASP A 417 3.36 0.13 -20.31
CA ASP A 417 4.62 0.41 -21.02
C ASP A 417 5.81 0.60 -20.08
N ALA A 418 5.55 0.76 -18.77
CA ALA A 418 6.61 0.78 -17.78
C ALA A 418 7.32 -0.58 -17.68
N LYS A 419 8.56 -0.57 -17.20
CA LYS A 419 9.39 -1.77 -17.09
C LYS A 419 9.36 -2.34 -15.68
N VAL A 420 9.35 -3.65 -15.60
CA VAL A 420 9.63 -4.37 -14.36
C VAL A 420 11.07 -4.09 -13.93
N VAL A 421 11.27 -3.81 -12.65
CA VAL A 421 12.60 -3.64 -12.05
C VAL A 421 12.87 -4.75 -11.02
N PRO A 422 14.13 -5.05 -10.68
CA PRO A 422 14.45 -5.99 -9.60
C PRO A 422 13.87 -5.51 -8.25
N SER A 423 13.68 -6.43 -7.33
CA SER A 423 13.16 -6.17 -5.98
C SER A 423 11.75 -5.56 -5.99
N MET A 424 10.88 -6.01 -6.91
CA MET A 424 9.45 -5.69 -6.93
C MET A 424 8.62 -6.88 -6.49
N TRP A 425 7.40 -6.59 -6.03
CA TRP A 425 6.38 -7.59 -5.76
C TRP A 425 5.19 -7.38 -6.67
N TYR A 426 4.54 -8.48 -7.01
CA TYR A 426 3.33 -8.50 -7.83
C TYR A 426 2.26 -9.35 -7.18
N SER A 427 1.02 -8.95 -7.33
CA SER A 427 -0.12 -9.84 -7.22
C SER A 427 -0.41 -10.41 -8.60
N VAL A 428 -0.27 -11.73 -8.75
CA VAL A 428 -0.46 -12.44 -10.03
C VAL A 428 -1.90 -12.86 -10.13
N GLU A 429 -2.73 -11.91 -10.53
CA GLU A 429 -4.18 -12.01 -10.64
C GLU A 429 -4.60 -12.33 -12.07
N LEU A 430 -5.50 -13.30 -12.21
CA LEU A 430 -6.01 -13.77 -13.50
C LEU A 430 -7.23 -14.66 -13.34
N GLN A 431 -7.91 -14.97 -14.45
CA GLN A 431 -9.07 -15.82 -14.44
C GLN A 431 -9.07 -16.73 -15.67
N ALA A 432 -9.14 -18.04 -15.46
CA ALA A 432 -9.39 -19.03 -16.51
C ALA A 432 -10.88 -19.41 -16.57
N THR A 433 -11.42 -19.55 -17.77
CA THR A 433 -12.79 -20.06 -18.00
C THR A 433 -12.70 -21.47 -18.57
N THR A 434 -13.28 -22.45 -17.90
CA THR A 434 -13.21 -23.86 -18.27
C THR A 434 -14.59 -24.50 -18.29
N PRO A 435 -15.00 -25.17 -19.39
CA PRO A 435 -16.21 -26.00 -19.40
C PRO A 435 -16.04 -27.17 -18.43
N VAL A 436 -17.04 -27.40 -17.56
CA VAL A 436 -17.04 -28.47 -16.56
C VAL A 436 -18.06 -29.54 -16.95
N PRO A 437 -17.61 -30.75 -17.37
CA PRO A 437 -18.53 -31.80 -17.83
C PRO A 437 -19.54 -32.21 -16.79
N GLU A 438 -19.17 -32.28 -15.51
CA GLU A 438 -20.06 -32.63 -14.41
C GLU A 438 -21.16 -31.56 -14.16
N TRP A 439 -20.98 -30.39 -14.78
CA TRP A 439 -21.92 -29.26 -14.78
C TRP A 439 -22.56 -29.06 -16.17
N ASP A 440 -22.73 -30.14 -16.95
CA ASP A 440 -23.30 -30.09 -18.29
C ASP A 440 -22.53 -29.15 -19.25
N ASN A 441 -21.21 -29.10 -19.09
CA ASN A 441 -20.29 -28.19 -19.76
C ASN A 441 -20.54 -26.69 -19.45
N GLN A 442 -21.19 -26.37 -18.35
CA GLN A 442 -21.27 -25.00 -17.88
C GLN A 442 -19.86 -24.44 -17.73
N PRO A 443 -19.58 -23.23 -18.29
CA PRO A 443 -18.29 -22.58 -18.08
C PRO A 443 -18.14 -22.15 -16.62
N VAL A 444 -17.05 -22.57 -15.98
CA VAL A 444 -16.66 -22.13 -14.64
C VAL A 444 -15.47 -21.19 -14.76
N GLN A 445 -15.59 -20.05 -14.11
CA GLN A 445 -14.53 -19.07 -13.99
C GLN A 445 -13.72 -19.37 -12.74
N MET A 446 -12.44 -19.65 -12.93
CA MET A 446 -11.51 -19.90 -11.82
C MET A 446 -10.55 -18.73 -11.74
N ALA A 447 -10.89 -17.75 -10.90
CA ALA A 447 -10.01 -16.65 -10.60
C ALA A 447 -9.01 -17.09 -9.54
N GLN A 448 -7.76 -16.70 -9.73
CA GLN A 448 -6.64 -17.01 -8.86
C GLN A 448 -5.75 -15.79 -8.70
N GLU A 449 -5.25 -15.59 -7.49
CA GLU A 449 -4.29 -14.54 -7.21
C GLU A 449 -3.34 -14.94 -6.10
N GLU A 450 -2.06 -14.78 -6.37
CA GLU A 450 -1.01 -15.05 -5.41
C GLU A 450 0.09 -13.98 -5.48
N ASP A 451 0.59 -13.62 -4.32
CA ASP A 451 1.71 -12.69 -4.22
C ASP A 451 3.03 -13.30 -4.69
N MET A 452 3.67 -12.64 -5.64
CA MET A 452 4.97 -13.01 -6.23
C MET A 452 6.04 -12.00 -5.85
N ILE A 453 7.22 -12.50 -5.55
CA ILE A 453 8.44 -11.72 -5.30
C ILE A 453 9.37 -11.84 -6.50
N ILE A 454 9.85 -10.71 -7.00
CA ILE A 454 10.97 -10.60 -7.92
C ILE A 454 12.18 -10.22 -7.08
N GLY A 455 13.13 -11.12 -6.90
CA GLY A 455 14.30 -10.88 -6.08
C GLY A 455 15.26 -9.84 -6.68
N ALA A 456 16.25 -9.44 -5.91
CA ALA A 456 17.31 -8.55 -6.40
C ALA A 456 18.13 -9.15 -7.55
N ASP A 457 18.14 -10.49 -7.67
CA ASP A 457 18.75 -11.23 -8.78
C ASP A 457 17.82 -11.33 -10.02
N GLY A 458 16.63 -10.74 -9.95
CA GLY A 458 15.64 -10.75 -11.03
C GLY A 458 14.84 -12.05 -11.17
N LYS A 459 15.05 -13.02 -10.28
CA LYS A 459 14.27 -14.26 -10.29
C LYS A 459 12.93 -14.09 -9.57
N THR A 460 11.92 -14.75 -10.12
CA THR A 460 10.57 -14.77 -9.57
C THR A 460 10.36 -15.99 -8.67
N ARG A 461 9.61 -15.79 -7.61
CA ARG A 461 9.11 -16.86 -6.71
C ARG A 461 7.80 -16.42 -6.06
N TRP A 462 6.99 -17.37 -5.64
CA TRP A 462 5.83 -17.05 -4.79
C TRP A 462 6.30 -16.53 -3.43
N ALA A 463 5.56 -15.58 -2.86
CA ALA A 463 5.84 -15.10 -1.51
C ALA A 463 5.70 -16.24 -0.48
N LEU A 464 4.76 -17.15 -0.70
CA LEU A 464 4.63 -18.37 0.09
C LEU A 464 4.52 -19.59 -0.84
N LYS A 465 3.39 -19.74 -1.47
CA LYS A 465 3.02 -20.84 -2.37
C LYS A 465 1.81 -20.43 -3.21
N ARG A 466 1.45 -21.23 -4.18
CA ARG A 466 0.23 -21.12 -4.98
C ARG A 466 -0.83 -22.10 -4.50
N GLN A 467 -2.11 -21.79 -4.69
CA GLN A 467 -3.19 -22.76 -4.50
C GLN A 467 -3.19 -23.76 -5.66
N ASP A 468 -2.91 -25.03 -5.37
CA ASP A 468 -2.90 -26.14 -6.33
C ASP A 468 -4.07 -27.11 -6.14
N GLN A 469 -4.82 -26.98 -5.06
CA GLN A 469 -6.01 -27.77 -4.75
C GLN A 469 -7.12 -26.85 -4.21
N LEU A 470 -8.36 -27.14 -4.59
CA LEU A 470 -9.51 -26.47 -4.00
C LEU A 470 -9.59 -26.75 -2.50
N PHE A 471 -9.89 -25.74 -1.70
CA PHE A 471 -10.28 -25.98 -0.32
C PHE A 471 -11.60 -26.74 -0.30
N LEU A 472 -11.73 -27.74 0.58
CA LEU A 472 -12.91 -28.59 0.66
C LEU A 472 -13.71 -28.24 1.92
N VAL A 473 -14.89 -27.62 1.72
CA VAL A 473 -15.81 -27.31 2.81
C VAL A 473 -16.63 -28.56 3.16
N GLY A 474 -16.63 -28.96 4.43
CA GLY A 474 -17.31 -30.16 4.90
C GLY A 474 -16.46 -31.42 4.88
N ALA A 475 -15.20 -31.36 4.50
CA ALA A 475 -14.25 -32.46 4.72
C ALA A 475 -14.08 -32.72 6.23
N LYS A 476 -14.07 -34.00 6.62
CA LYS A 476 -13.67 -34.35 7.98
C LYS A 476 -12.18 -34.00 8.12
N GLN A 477 -11.90 -33.10 9.06
CA GLN A 477 -10.52 -32.76 9.42
C GLN A 477 -9.86 -33.92 10.15
#